data_cabde3458b977f282e14a9347f51c20d
#
_entry.id   cabde3458b977f282e14a9347f51c20d
#
_cell.length_a   1.000
_cell.length_b   1.000
_cell.length_c   1.000
_cell.angle_alpha   90.00
_cell.angle_beta   90.00
_cell.angle_gamma   90.00
#
_symmetry.space_group_name_H-M   'P 1'
#
loop_
_entity.id
_entity.type
_entity.pdbx_description
1 polymer ?
#
loop_
_entity_poly.entity_id
_entity_poly.type
_entity_poly.pdbx_seq_one_letter_code
_entity_poly.pdbx_strand_id
1 'polypeptide(L)' 'MWQIIVIMMVALGTDKNALEITHNDGKLLQFETQEICYAHVYENLDKLKEFASSHFDGAPVKSIICSRVPFGV' A
#
# COMPACT_ATOMS: atom_id res chain seq x y z
N MET A 1 -3.19 -6.61 -13.37
CA MET A 1 -3.75 -5.74 -12.31
C MET A 1 -2.67 -5.12 -11.45
N TRP A 2 -2.96 -4.00 -10.84
CA TRP A 2 -2.03 -3.26 -10.00
C TRP A 2 -2.56 -3.15 -8.59
N GLN A 3 -1.68 -3.20 -7.61
CA GLN A 3 -2.06 -3.10 -6.20
C GLN A 3 -1.18 -2.06 -5.49
N ILE A 4 -1.68 -1.55 -4.37
CA ILE A 4 -0.96 -0.57 -3.59
C ILE A 4 -0.06 -1.29 -2.58
N ILE A 5 1.19 -0.86 -2.53
CA ILE A 5 2.15 -1.34 -1.53
C ILE A 5 2.70 -0.12 -0.78
N VAL A 6 2.56 -0.13 0.54
CA VAL A 6 3.10 0.92 1.39
C VAL A 6 4.40 0.43 2.00
N ILE A 7 5.47 1.17 1.75
CA ILE A 7 6.79 0.83 2.28
C ILE A 7 7.04 1.68 3.52
N MET A 8 7.36 1.01 4.62
CA MET A 8 7.54 1.65 5.92
C MET A 8 9.00 1.87 6.24
N MET A 9 9.26 2.90 7.06
CA MET A 9 10.56 3.10 7.65
C MET A 9 10.55 2.42 9.01
N VAL A 10 11.05 1.18 9.05
CA VAL A 10 11.08 0.41 10.30
C VAL A 10 12.51 0.15 10.75
N ALA A 11 12.65 -0.21 12.02
CA ALA A 11 13.96 -0.43 12.61
C ALA A 11 14.67 -1.61 11.95
N LEU A 12 15.99 -1.59 12.02
CA LEU A 12 16.81 -2.67 11.52
C LEU A 12 16.45 -3.99 12.20
N GLY A 13 16.45 -5.05 11.41
CA GLY A 13 16.16 -6.38 11.93
C GLY A 13 14.75 -6.87 11.65
N THR A 14 13.89 -6.03 11.09
CA THR A 14 12.57 -6.48 10.67
C THR A 14 12.61 -6.93 9.21
N ASP A 15 12.10 -8.12 8.96
CA ASP A 15 12.09 -8.68 7.61
C ASP A 15 11.01 -8.09 6.71
N LYS A 16 9.99 -7.51 7.33
CA LYS A 16 8.87 -6.95 6.57
C LYS A 16 8.74 -5.47 6.84
N ASN A 17 8.99 -4.67 5.81
CA ASN A 17 8.79 -3.24 5.84
C ASN A 17 7.77 -2.78 4.81
N ALA A 18 7.01 -3.70 4.24
CA ALA A 18 6.03 -3.40 3.22
C ALA A 18 4.67 -3.96 3.60
N LEU A 19 3.63 -3.16 3.39
CA LEU A 19 2.25 -3.56 3.62
C LEU A 19 1.52 -3.57 2.29
N GLU A 20 1.03 -4.75 1.89
CA GLU A 20 0.22 -4.85 0.69
C GLU A 20 -1.22 -4.52 1.02
N ILE A 21 -1.77 -3.51 0.35
CA ILE A 21 -3.17 -3.14 0.53
C ILE A 21 -3.97 -3.81 -0.56
N THR A 22 -4.57 -4.94 -0.22
CA THR A 22 -5.30 -5.76 -1.17
C THR A 22 -6.82 -5.61 -1.06
N HIS A 23 -7.31 -5.09 0.07
CA HIS A 23 -8.73 -4.96 0.29
C HIS A 23 -9.08 -3.62 0.92
N ASN A 24 -10.27 -3.15 0.62
CA ASN A 24 -10.83 -1.94 1.21
C ASN A 24 -12.30 -2.23 1.54
N ASP A 25 -12.64 -2.18 2.82
CA ASP A 25 -14.00 -2.50 3.32
C ASP A 25 -14.49 -3.87 2.86
N GLY A 26 -13.59 -4.86 2.88
CA GLY A 26 -13.93 -6.21 2.48
C GLY A 26 -13.97 -6.46 0.99
N LYS A 27 -13.70 -5.45 0.19
CA LYS A 27 -13.68 -5.56 -1.28
C LYS A 27 -12.25 -5.59 -1.78
N LEU A 28 -12.01 -6.38 -2.81
CA LEU A 28 -10.71 -6.46 -3.45
C LEU A 28 -10.35 -5.12 -4.09
N LEU A 29 -9.20 -4.59 -3.72
CA LEU A 29 -8.72 -3.31 -4.22
C LEU A 29 -7.58 -3.53 -5.21
N GLN A 30 -7.92 -3.61 -6.48
CA GLN A 30 -6.97 -3.74 -7.56
C GLN A 30 -7.33 -2.79 -8.69
N PHE A 31 -6.34 -2.41 -9.49
CA PHE A 31 -6.52 -1.41 -10.54
C PHE A 31 -6.05 -1.98 -11.87
N GLU A 32 -6.75 -1.62 -12.93
CA GLU A 32 -6.44 -2.10 -14.27
C GLU A 32 -5.14 -1.51 -14.81
N THR A 33 -4.84 -0.26 -14.46
CA THR A 33 -3.63 0.42 -14.93
C THR A 33 -2.87 1.03 -13.76
N GLN A 34 -1.59 1.26 -13.99
CA GLN A 34 -0.74 1.93 -13.03
C GLN A 34 -1.22 3.37 -12.77
N GLU A 35 -1.67 4.05 -13.79
CA GLU A 35 -2.16 5.42 -13.67
C GLU A 35 -3.36 5.52 -12.73
N ILE A 36 -4.31 4.61 -12.87
CA ILE A 36 -5.49 4.58 -12.00
C ILE A 36 -5.06 4.28 -10.57
N CYS A 37 -4.12 3.36 -10.39
CA CYS A 37 -3.61 3.01 -9.07
C CYS A 37 -2.97 4.23 -8.38
N TYR A 38 -2.09 4.95 -9.06
CA TYR A 38 -1.44 6.13 -8.48
C TYR A 38 -2.42 7.27 -8.26
N ALA A 39 -3.43 7.42 -9.11
CA ALA A 39 -4.48 8.42 -8.89
C ALA A 39 -5.19 8.14 -7.57
N HIS A 40 -5.53 6.89 -7.32
CA HIS A 40 -6.16 6.49 -6.06
C HIS A 40 -5.25 6.77 -4.86
N VAL A 41 -3.96 6.48 -5.01
CA VAL A 41 -2.98 6.74 -3.95
C VAL A 41 -2.96 8.23 -3.60
N TYR A 42 -2.90 9.09 -4.58
CA TYR A 42 -2.85 10.54 -4.35
C TYR A 42 -4.13 11.06 -3.71
N GLU A 43 -5.28 10.55 -4.12
CA GLU A 43 -6.56 10.97 -3.55
C GLU A 43 -6.73 10.53 -2.09
N ASN A 44 -6.09 9.43 -1.71
CA ASN A 44 -6.26 8.84 -0.37
C ASN A 44 -4.96 8.80 0.41
N LEU A 45 -4.02 9.65 0.08
CA LEU A 45 -2.67 9.60 0.63
C LEU A 45 -2.64 9.61 2.16
N ASP A 46 -3.37 10.53 2.77
CA ASP A 46 -3.40 10.64 4.23
C ASP A 46 -4.01 9.42 4.89
N LYS A 47 -5.07 8.89 4.30
CA LYS A 47 -5.74 7.69 4.83
C LYS A 47 -4.84 6.47 4.72
N LEU A 48 -4.12 6.33 3.62
CA LEU A 48 -3.20 5.22 3.41
C LEU A 48 -2.05 5.28 4.40
N LYS A 49 -1.52 6.47 4.65
CA LYS A 49 -0.45 6.66 5.62
C LYS A 49 -0.90 6.31 7.03
N GLU A 50 -2.07 6.78 7.43
CA GLU A 50 -2.63 6.46 8.75
C GLU A 50 -2.85 4.97 8.93
N PHE A 51 -3.44 4.34 7.93
CA PHE A 51 -3.71 2.91 7.96
C PHE A 51 -2.42 2.11 8.12
N ALA A 52 -1.41 2.44 7.32
CA ALA A 52 -0.13 1.74 7.35
C ALA A 52 0.61 1.96 8.68
N SER A 53 0.63 3.21 9.17
CA SER A 53 1.26 3.52 10.45
C SER A 53 0.62 2.73 11.59
N SER A 54 -0.68 2.60 11.54
CA SER A 54 -1.44 1.85 12.54
C SER A 54 -1.04 0.38 12.56
N HIS A 55 -0.73 -0.19 11.40
CA HIS A 55 -0.29 -1.58 11.29
C HIS A 55 1.13 -1.81 11.80
N PHE A 56 1.95 -0.76 11.85
CA PHE A 56 3.35 -0.84 12.25
C PHE A 56 3.66 0.00 13.50
N ASP A 57 2.73 0.04 14.43
CA ASP A 57 2.90 0.73 15.73
C ASP A 57 3.32 2.19 15.59
N GLY A 58 2.76 2.88 14.61
CA GLY A 58 3.05 4.29 14.42
C GLY A 58 4.32 4.59 13.64
N ALA A 59 4.92 3.60 13.00
CA ALA A 59 6.12 3.82 12.20
C ALA A 59 5.81 4.74 11.01
N PRO A 60 6.78 5.59 10.62
CA PRO A 60 6.55 6.47 9.48
C PRO A 60 6.55 5.72 8.16
N VAL A 61 5.80 6.26 7.20
CA VAL A 61 5.74 5.71 5.85
C VAL A 61 6.92 6.27 5.04
N LYS A 62 7.67 5.37 4.41
CA LYS A 62 8.76 5.76 3.53
C LYS A 62 8.26 6.14 2.15
N SER A 63 7.44 5.27 1.56
CA SER A 63 6.87 5.53 0.24
C SER A 63 5.64 4.66 0.02
N ILE A 64 4.84 5.05 -0.97
CA ILE A 64 3.68 4.27 -1.39
C ILE A 64 3.82 4.06 -2.88
N ILE A 65 3.79 2.82 -3.31
CA ILE A 65 3.98 2.46 -4.72
C ILE A 65 2.84 1.59 -5.21
N CYS A 66 2.68 1.56 -6.52
CA CYS A 66 1.78 0.63 -7.18
C CYS A 66 2.62 -0.46 -7.83
N SER A 67 2.32 -1.70 -7.48
CA SER A 67 3.06 -2.85 -7.98
C SER A 67 2.13 -3.75 -8.77
N ARG A 68 2.68 -4.41 -9.78
CA ARG A 68 1.91 -5.32 -10.61
C ARG A 68 1.66 -6.63 -9.86
N VAL A 69 0.41 -7.06 -9.87
CA VAL A 69 0.04 -8.35 -9.30
C VAL A 69 0.53 -9.45 -10.23
N PRO A 70 1.36 -10.40 -9.73
CA PRO A 70 1.95 -11.43 -10.61
C PRO A 70 0.94 -12.33 -11.29
N PHE A 71 -0.18 -12.59 -10.64
CA PHE A 71 -1.25 -13.42 -11.20
C PHE A 71 -2.49 -12.57 -11.34
N GLY A 72 -3.07 -12.54 -12.51
CA GLY A 72 -4.26 -11.77 -12.80
C GLY A 72 -5.51 -12.36 -12.18
N VAL A 73 -5.51 -12.46 -10.91
CA VAL A 73 -6.64 -13.07 -10.18
C VAL A 73 -7.55 -12.00 -9.67
#